data_b8d7f1eccd99cb6fedc28edd94621439
#
_entry.id   b8d7f1eccd99cb6fedc28edd94621439
#
_cell.length_a   1.000
_cell.length_b   1.000
_cell.length_c   1.000
_cell.angle_alpha   90.00
_cell.angle_beta   90.00
_cell.angle_gamma   90.00
#
_symmetry.space_group_name_H-M   'P 1'
#
loop_
_entity.id
_entity.type
_entity.pdbx_description
1 polymer ?
#
loop_
_entity_poly.entity_id
_entity_poly.type
_entity_poly.pdbx_seq_one_letter_code
_entity_poly.pdbx_strand_id
1 'polypeptide(L)'
;MSDLEKLRDALWSCVILVCLLFFAFAAGVACMEREEAEPEEESSVEAVETAAVMPVPAAEEPQELQLGLCEDTYLREDIPLSYELQAMLYGACLEFEVPYELALAVIEQETNFRNVTGDDGASVGFMQIQERWWSGLMEEIGARDLTDPEDNFRTGCAIIRKLMDRHGSVEDALTAYNRGKPGQSKYSRDVMERMHKYGQ
;
A
#
# COMPACT_ATOMS: atom_id res chain seq x y z
N MET A 1 -12.65 -34.57 -35.38
CA MET A 1 -12.58 -33.32 -34.54
C MET A 1 -13.97 -33.06 -33.99
N SER A 2 -14.11 -33.11 -32.67
CA SER A 2 -15.39 -32.87 -31.99
C SER A 2 -15.75 -31.39 -32.04
N ASP A 3 -17.04 -31.06 -31.95
CA ASP A 3 -17.49 -29.66 -31.96
C ASP A 3 -16.91 -28.84 -30.78
N LEU A 4 -16.53 -29.53 -29.71
CA LEU A 4 -15.79 -28.98 -28.58
C LEU A 4 -14.37 -28.52 -28.93
N GLU A 5 -13.66 -29.26 -29.80
CA GLU A 5 -12.30 -28.86 -30.24
C GLU A 5 -12.35 -27.60 -31.12
N LYS A 6 -13.34 -27.51 -32.00
CA LYS A 6 -13.55 -26.33 -32.84
C LYS A 6 -13.90 -25.08 -32.02
N LEU A 7 -14.71 -25.26 -30.96
CA LEU A 7 -15.08 -24.16 -30.05
C LEU A 7 -13.88 -23.66 -29.25
N ARG A 8 -13.04 -24.58 -28.74
CA ARG A 8 -11.80 -24.24 -28.03
C ARG A 8 -10.84 -23.46 -28.93
N ASP A 9 -10.63 -23.93 -30.16
CA ASP A 9 -9.69 -23.29 -31.10
C ASP A 9 -10.18 -21.92 -31.56
N ALA A 10 -11.50 -21.73 -31.69
CA ALA A 10 -12.10 -20.42 -31.93
C ALA A 10 -11.91 -19.44 -30.75
N LEU A 11 -12.08 -19.92 -29.51
CA LEU A 11 -11.84 -19.11 -28.32
C LEU A 11 -10.37 -18.70 -28.18
N TRP A 12 -9.43 -19.60 -28.43
CA TRP A 12 -8.00 -19.30 -28.42
C TRP A 12 -7.62 -18.27 -29.50
N SER A 13 -8.20 -18.37 -30.68
CA SER A 13 -7.97 -17.39 -31.76
C SER A 13 -8.48 -16.00 -31.39
N CYS A 14 -9.62 -15.88 -30.71
CA CYS A 14 -10.13 -14.60 -30.21
C CYS A 14 -9.22 -13.99 -29.11
N VAL A 15 -8.71 -14.80 -28.19
CA VAL A 15 -7.79 -14.34 -27.14
C VAL A 15 -6.50 -13.80 -27.75
N ILE A 16 -5.91 -14.51 -28.71
CA ILE A 16 -4.69 -14.08 -29.40
C ILE A 16 -4.94 -12.76 -30.16
N LEU A 17 -6.08 -12.61 -30.83
CA LEU A 17 -6.42 -11.39 -31.55
C LEU A 17 -6.55 -10.16 -30.62
N VAL A 18 -7.20 -10.35 -29.45
CA VAL A 18 -7.33 -9.30 -28.43
C VAL A 18 -5.96 -8.92 -27.86
N CYS A 19 -5.09 -9.89 -27.56
CA CYS A 19 -3.73 -9.60 -27.10
C CYS A 19 -2.90 -8.84 -28.13
N LEU A 20 -3.01 -9.18 -29.42
CA LEU A 20 -2.30 -8.46 -30.49
C LEU A 20 -2.79 -7.01 -30.66
N LEU A 21 -4.08 -6.76 -30.48
CA LEU A 21 -4.65 -5.40 -30.51
C LEU A 21 -4.16 -4.56 -29.33
N PHE A 22 -4.05 -5.15 -28.13
CA PHE A 22 -3.48 -4.47 -26.97
C PHE A 22 -2.00 -4.14 -27.15
N PHE A 23 -1.21 -5.05 -27.74
CA PHE A 23 0.20 -4.80 -28.05
C PHE A 23 0.39 -3.69 -29.09
N ALA A 24 -0.45 -3.63 -30.11
CA ALA A 24 -0.41 -2.58 -31.14
C ALA A 24 -0.80 -1.21 -30.55
N PHE A 25 -1.73 -1.15 -29.60
CA PHE A 25 -2.13 0.08 -28.92
C PHE A 25 -1.03 0.60 -27.98
N ALA A 26 -0.38 -0.29 -27.24
CA ALA A 26 0.74 0.07 -26.36
C ALA A 26 1.96 0.59 -27.13
N ALA A 27 2.25 0.02 -28.33
CA ALA A 27 3.33 0.48 -29.19
C ALA A 27 3.01 1.84 -29.88
N GLY A 28 1.74 2.14 -30.11
CA GLY A 28 1.28 3.42 -30.70
C GLY A 28 1.42 4.61 -29.74
N VAL A 29 1.23 4.40 -28.44
CA VAL A 29 1.36 5.45 -27.42
C VAL A 29 2.82 5.81 -27.16
N ALA A 30 3.75 4.87 -27.26
CA ALA A 30 5.19 5.11 -27.06
C ALA A 30 5.87 5.91 -28.20
N CYS A 31 5.18 6.16 -29.32
CA CYS A 31 5.76 6.87 -30.47
C CYS A 31 5.34 8.36 -30.54
N MET A 32 4.53 8.86 -29.61
CA MET A 32 4.03 10.25 -29.62
C MET A 32 4.75 11.19 -28.64
N GLU A 33 5.74 10.71 -27.89
CA GLU A 33 6.49 11.55 -26.95
C GLU A 33 7.97 11.67 -27.33
N ARG A 34 8.25 12.13 -28.54
CA ARG A 34 9.61 12.56 -28.90
C ARG A 34 9.57 13.60 -30.01
N GLU A 35 9.39 14.85 -29.63
CA GLU A 35 9.80 15.97 -30.48
C GLU A 35 10.59 16.95 -29.60
N GLU A 36 11.89 16.95 -29.90
CA GLU A 36 12.93 17.78 -29.32
C GLU A 36 12.77 19.23 -29.77
N ALA A 37 13.08 20.16 -28.87
CA ALA A 37 13.51 21.49 -29.27
C ALA A 37 14.77 21.85 -28.46
N GLU A 38 15.89 21.85 -29.13
CA GLU A 38 17.15 22.40 -28.69
C GLU A 38 17.27 23.89 -29.06
N PRO A 39 18.30 24.62 -28.61
CA PRO A 39 18.25 26.00 -28.18
C PRO A 39 18.90 26.94 -29.22
N GLU A 40 18.61 28.21 -29.19
CA GLU A 40 19.48 29.21 -29.80
C GLU A 40 19.90 30.30 -28.82
N GLU A 41 21.22 30.43 -28.68
CA GLU A 41 21.96 31.55 -28.15
C GLU A 41 21.83 32.75 -29.11
N GLU A 42 21.78 33.97 -28.61
CA GLU A 42 22.79 35.03 -28.85
C GLU A 42 22.41 36.35 -28.17
N SER A 43 23.25 36.74 -27.28
CA SER A 43 24.01 38.01 -27.18
C SER A 43 23.35 39.30 -27.72
N SER A 44 23.14 40.25 -26.85
CA SER A 44 23.69 41.60 -27.03
C SER A 44 23.58 42.44 -25.75
N VAL A 45 24.72 42.90 -25.32
CA VAL A 45 24.96 43.94 -24.32
C VAL A 45 24.53 45.29 -24.91
N GLU A 46 23.77 46.10 -24.19
CA GLU A 46 24.01 47.56 -24.16
C GLU A 46 23.23 48.30 -23.06
N ALA A 47 23.99 49.09 -22.36
CA ALA A 47 23.69 50.40 -21.78
C ALA A 47 22.88 50.52 -20.49
N VAL A 48 23.64 50.84 -19.51
CA VAL A 48 23.37 51.54 -18.23
C VAL A 48 22.42 52.72 -18.41
N GLU A 49 21.32 52.74 -17.64
CA GLU A 49 20.70 54.00 -17.23
C GLU A 49 20.25 53.92 -15.76
N THR A 50 20.78 54.88 -15.04
CA THR A 50 20.61 55.11 -13.60
C THR A 50 19.18 55.57 -13.32
N ALA A 51 18.38 54.84 -12.57
CA ALA A 51 17.14 55.37 -12.04
C ALA A 51 16.84 54.80 -10.65
N ALA A 52 16.85 55.69 -9.68
CA ALA A 52 16.09 55.72 -8.41
C ALA A 52 16.02 54.44 -7.59
N VAL A 53 16.75 54.51 -6.47
CA VAL A 53 16.59 53.62 -5.29
C VAL A 53 15.18 53.81 -4.74
N MET A 54 14.32 52.84 -5.02
CA MET A 54 13.08 52.65 -4.28
C MET A 54 13.41 51.88 -2.97
N PRO A 55 12.77 52.24 -1.83
CA PRO A 55 13.04 51.54 -0.59
C PRO A 55 12.61 50.07 -0.69
N VAL A 56 13.56 49.20 -0.41
CA VAL A 56 13.31 47.77 -0.21
C VAL A 56 12.27 47.63 0.90
N PRO A 57 11.11 47.00 0.66
CA PRO A 57 10.25 46.59 1.75
C PRO A 57 11.02 45.67 2.67
N ALA A 58 10.90 45.94 3.98
CA ALA A 58 11.51 45.15 5.04
C ALA A 58 11.28 43.67 4.72
N ALA A 59 12.36 42.88 4.82
CA ALA A 59 12.30 41.43 4.72
C ALA A 59 11.18 40.96 5.67
N GLU A 60 10.11 40.40 5.08
CA GLU A 60 9.18 39.59 5.82
C GLU A 60 9.99 38.47 6.46
N GLU A 61 9.96 38.39 7.77
CA GLU A 61 10.52 37.26 8.50
C GLU A 61 9.95 35.99 7.89
N PRO A 62 10.76 34.91 7.73
CA PRO A 62 10.24 33.66 7.21
C PRO A 62 9.06 33.26 8.09
N GLN A 63 7.86 33.28 7.54
CA GLN A 63 6.73 32.63 8.18
C GLN A 63 7.17 31.18 8.41
N GLU A 64 7.48 30.89 9.69
CA GLU A 64 7.52 29.50 10.13
C GLU A 64 6.24 28.86 9.61
N LEU A 65 6.42 27.95 8.67
CA LEU A 65 5.36 27.07 8.23
C LEU A 65 4.93 26.35 9.52
N GLN A 66 3.89 26.88 10.18
CA GLN A 66 3.19 26.11 11.18
C GLN A 66 2.65 24.90 10.44
N LEU A 67 3.49 23.87 10.39
CA LEU A 67 3.04 22.51 10.16
C LEU A 67 1.99 22.31 11.25
N GLY A 68 0.71 22.48 10.89
CA GLY A 68 -0.37 22.12 11.78
C GLY A 68 -0.06 20.68 12.20
N LEU A 69 0.33 20.53 13.46
CA LEU A 69 0.36 19.25 14.12
C LEU A 69 -1.06 18.71 13.92
N CYS A 70 -1.25 17.87 12.90
CA CYS A 70 -2.32 16.90 12.93
C CYS A 70 -2.08 16.20 14.27
N GLU A 71 -2.96 16.42 15.24
CA GLU A 71 -2.97 15.59 16.42
C GLU A 71 -3.02 14.17 15.89
N ASP A 72 -1.92 13.44 16.11
CA ASP A 72 -1.79 12.05 15.68
C ASP A 72 -2.72 11.20 16.54
N THR A 73 -4.01 11.34 16.28
CA THR A 73 -5.11 10.73 17.06
C THR A 73 -5.07 9.20 17.05
N TYR A 74 -4.21 8.61 16.18
CA TYR A 74 -3.96 7.17 16.14
C TYR A 74 -2.91 6.71 17.16
N LEU A 75 -2.09 7.62 17.72
CA LEU A 75 -1.06 7.26 18.68
C LEU A 75 -1.67 6.82 20.02
N ARG A 76 -1.19 5.71 20.53
CA ARG A 76 -1.68 5.08 21.75
C ARG A 76 -0.53 4.79 22.71
N GLU A 77 -0.70 5.18 23.96
CA GLU A 77 0.26 4.89 25.05
C GLU A 77 0.00 3.51 25.71
N ASP A 78 -1.19 2.96 25.49
CA ASP A 78 -1.67 1.73 26.13
C ASP A 78 -1.26 0.44 25.40
N ILE A 79 -0.51 0.54 24.28
CA ILE A 79 -0.01 -0.61 23.51
C ILE A 79 1.53 -0.64 23.46
N PRO A 80 2.15 -1.82 23.45
CA PRO A 80 3.61 -1.96 23.48
C PRO A 80 4.25 -1.83 22.07
N LEU A 81 3.83 -0.84 21.30
CA LEU A 81 4.48 -0.41 20.05
C LEU A 81 5.05 0.98 20.21
N SER A 82 6.27 1.22 19.71
CA SER A 82 6.81 2.58 19.61
C SER A 82 5.94 3.46 18.70
N TYR A 83 6.00 4.77 18.86
CA TYR A 83 5.26 5.69 18.02
C TYR A 83 5.64 5.57 16.53
N GLU A 84 6.91 5.25 16.24
CA GLU A 84 7.37 4.97 14.87
C GLU A 84 6.67 3.75 14.26
N LEU A 85 6.58 2.65 15.01
CA LEU A 85 5.86 1.45 14.55
C LEU A 85 4.36 1.69 14.41
N GLN A 86 3.77 2.50 15.30
CA GLN A 86 2.38 2.90 15.16
C GLN A 86 2.14 3.75 13.92
N ALA A 87 3.05 4.67 13.59
CA ALA A 87 2.98 5.48 12.37
C ALA A 87 3.08 4.63 11.10
N MET A 88 4.03 3.67 11.06
CA MET A 88 4.15 2.71 9.95
C MET A 88 2.87 1.89 9.78
N LEU A 89 2.33 1.34 10.86
CA LEU A 89 1.09 0.57 10.84
C LEU A 89 -0.10 1.42 10.38
N TYR A 90 -0.23 2.63 10.89
CA TYR A 90 -1.30 3.55 10.49
C TYR A 90 -1.20 3.93 9.01
N GLY A 91 0.02 4.18 8.51
CA GLY A 91 0.27 4.40 7.08
C GLY A 91 -0.17 3.23 6.22
N ALA A 92 0.16 2.00 6.61
CA ALA A 92 -0.31 0.79 5.94
C ALA A 92 -1.84 0.64 5.98
N CYS A 93 -2.46 0.98 7.10
CA CYS A 93 -3.92 0.96 7.23
C CYS A 93 -4.60 1.95 6.28
N LEU A 94 -4.04 3.15 6.12
CA LEU A 94 -4.55 4.15 5.17
C LEU A 94 -4.35 3.69 3.71
N GLU A 95 -3.17 3.14 3.38
CA GLU A 95 -2.84 2.65 2.04
C GLU A 95 -3.83 1.58 1.55
N PHE A 96 -4.21 0.66 2.43
CA PHE A 96 -5.06 -0.49 2.08
C PHE A 96 -6.50 -0.39 2.60
N GLU A 97 -6.92 0.76 3.11
CA GLU A 97 -8.28 0.98 3.63
C GLU A 97 -8.71 -0.07 4.67
N VAL A 98 -7.81 -0.38 5.60
CA VAL A 98 -8.06 -1.29 6.74
C VAL A 98 -8.25 -0.47 8.01
N PRO A 99 -9.28 -0.71 8.83
CA PRO A 99 -9.42 -0.03 10.12
C PRO A 99 -8.20 -0.27 11.01
N TYR A 100 -7.65 0.81 11.61
CA TYR A 100 -6.46 0.72 12.44
C TYR A 100 -6.65 -0.20 13.65
N GLU A 101 -7.83 -0.13 14.26
CA GLU A 101 -8.22 -0.98 15.38
C GLU A 101 -8.25 -2.47 15.00
N LEU A 102 -8.62 -2.78 13.76
CA LEU A 102 -8.58 -4.14 13.24
C LEU A 102 -7.14 -4.64 13.08
N ALA A 103 -6.26 -3.82 12.52
CA ALA A 103 -4.85 -4.16 12.37
C ALA A 103 -4.17 -4.38 13.74
N LEU A 104 -4.41 -3.50 14.73
CA LEU A 104 -3.95 -3.67 16.11
C LEU A 104 -4.45 -4.99 16.73
N ALA A 105 -5.73 -5.30 16.54
CA ALA A 105 -6.33 -6.53 17.06
C ALA A 105 -5.72 -7.80 16.46
N VAL A 106 -5.39 -7.77 15.16
CA VAL A 106 -4.69 -8.88 14.49
C VAL A 106 -3.27 -9.04 15.07
N ILE A 107 -2.51 -7.95 15.19
CA ILE A 107 -1.15 -7.98 15.76
C ILE A 107 -1.15 -8.48 17.21
N GLU A 108 -2.10 -8.02 18.04
CA GLU A 108 -2.25 -8.53 19.42
C GLU A 108 -2.54 -10.03 19.41
N GLN A 109 -3.43 -10.50 18.54
CA GLN A 109 -3.81 -11.90 18.43
C GLN A 109 -2.67 -12.80 17.94
N GLU A 110 -1.89 -12.34 16.96
CA GLU A 110 -0.81 -13.13 16.36
C GLU A 110 0.43 -13.21 17.26
N THR A 111 0.87 -12.08 17.79
CA THR A 111 2.19 -11.99 18.43
C THR A 111 2.21 -11.25 19.75
N ASN A 112 1.10 -10.67 20.17
CA ASN A 112 1.08 -9.71 21.28
C ASN A 112 2.11 -8.59 21.05
N PHE A 113 2.07 -7.96 19.88
CA PHE A 113 2.92 -6.85 19.45
C PHE A 113 4.41 -7.15 19.36
N ARG A 114 4.80 -8.38 19.09
CA ARG A 114 6.22 -8.77 18.96
C ARG A 114 6.56 -9.10 17.50
N ASN A 115 7.70 -8.60 17.05
CA ASN A 115 8.27 -9.01 15.76
C ASN A 115 8.99 -10.35 15.94
N VAL A 116 8.34 -11.44 15.62
CA VAL A 116 8.86 -12.80 15.86
C VAL A 116 8.63 -13.70 14.64
N THR A 117 9.41 -14.78 14.59
CA THR A 117 9.22 -15.85 13.61
C THR A 117 8.63 -17.07 14.31
N GLY A 118 7.51 -17.58 13.80
CA GLY A 118 6.79 -18.74 14.31
C GLY A 118 6.77 -19.90 13.31
N ASP A 119 6.06 -21.00 13.66
CA ASP A 119 5.82 -22.15 12.79
C ASP A 119 7.10 -22.70 12.12
N ASP A 120 8.16 -22.91 12.92
CA ASP A 120 9.48 -23.36 12.44
C ASP A 120 10.05 -22.49 11.29
N GLY A 121 9.79 -21.19 11.31
CA GLY A 121 10.26 -20.23 10.33
C GLY A 121 9.25 -19.88 9.23
N ALA A 122 8.08 -20.49 9.23
CA ALA A 122 7.10 -20.28 8.17
C ALA A 122 6.26 -19.01 8.33
N SER A 123 5.98 -18.59 9.57
CA SER A 123 5.18 -17.40 9.90
C SER A 123 6.09 -16.29 10.40
N VAL A 124 6.05 -15.09 9.80
CA VAL A 124 7.04 -14.04 10.02
C VAL A 124 6.38 -12.74 10.45
N GLY A 125 7.03 -12.07 11.41
CA GLY A 125 6.76 -10.68 11.78
C GLY A 125 5.59 -10.52 12.75
N PHE A 126 5.19 -9.26 12.92
CA PHE A 126 4.09 -8.87 13.80
C PHE A 126 2.75 -9.53 13.45
N MET A 127 2.49 -9.71 12.14
CA MET A 127 1.23 -10.21 11.60
C MET A 127 1.31 -11.69 11.16
N GLN A 128 2.43 -12.40 11.47
CA GLN A 128 2.63 -13.83 11.22
C GLN A 128 2.31 -14.27 9.79
N ILE A 129 2.88 -13.55 8.82
CA ILE A 129 2.62 -13.77 7.41
C ILE A 129 3.46 -14.93 6.88
N GLN A 130 2.86 -15.80 6.06
CA GLN A 130 3.56 -16.90 5.39
C GLN A 130 3.81 -16.54 3.93
N GLU A 131 5.05 -16.16 3.60
CA GLU A 131 5.48 -15.71 2.28
C GLU A 131 5.04 -16.65 1.15
N ARG A 132 5.15 -17.98 1.36
CA ARG A 132 4.77 -18.99 0.36
C ARG A 132 3.36 -18.82 -0.23
N TRP A 133 2.45 -18.19 0.51
CA TRP A 133 1.08 -17.97 0.06
C TRP A 133 0.85 -16.56 -0.51
N TRP A 134 1.74 -15.62 -0.20
CA TRP A 134 1.54 -14.22 -0.46
C TRP A 134 2.67 -13.55 -1.26
N SER A 135 3.66 -14.32 -1.75
CA SER A 135 4.79 -13.80 -2.54
C SER A 135 4.36 -12.95 -3.73
N GLY A 136 3.32 -13.36 -4.47
CA GLY A 136 2.78 -12.57 -5.58
C GLY A 136 2.15 -11.25 -5.14
N LEU A 137 1.49 -11.19 -3.97
CA LEU A 137 0.98 -9.94 -3.40
C LEU A 137 2.11 -9.05 -2.89
N MET A 138 3.12 -9.64 -2.26
CA MET A 138 4.33 -8.92 -1.82
C MET A 138 5.04 -8.25 -3.01
N GLU A 139 5.20 -8.97 -4.12
CA GLU A 139 5.77 -8.42 -5.35
C GLU A 139 4.91 -7.27 -5.90
N GLU A 140 3.58 -7.42 -5.92
CA GLU A 140 2.63 -6.41 -6.39
C GLU A 140 2.74 -5.10 -5.61
N ILE A 141 2.91 -5.17 -4.27
CA ILE A 141 3.02 -3.99 -3.39
C ILE A 141 4.47 -3.55 -3.14
N GLY A 142 5.46 -4.25 -3.68
CA GLY A 142 6.88 -3.95 -3.54
C GLY A 142 7.50 -4.34 -2.20
N ALA A 143 6.82 -5.16 -1.37
CA ALA A 143 7.36 -5.70 -0.12
C ALA A 143 8.37 -6.82 -0.39
N ARG A 144 9.46 -6.88 0.40
CA ARG A 144 10.58 -7.80 0.14
C ARG A 144 11.04 -8.59 1.35
N ASP A 145 10.82 -8.07 2.55
CA ASP A 145 11.32 -8.67 3.80
C ASP A 145 10.26 -8.60 4.90
N LEU A 146 9.62 -9.73 5.18
CA LEU A 146 8.61 -9.82 6.23
C LEU A 146 9.17 -9.67 7.65
N THR A 147 10.48 -9.64 7.84
CA THR A 147 11.11 -9.29 9.13
C THR A 147 11.20 -7.79 9.34
N ASP A 148 11.13 -7.00 8.26
CA ASP A 148 10.99 -5.56 8.30
C ASP A 148 9.57 -5.17 8.72
N PRO A 149 9.39 -4.29 9.70
CA PRO A 149 8.08 -3.90 10.20
C PRO A 149 7.17 -3.26 9.15
N GLU A 150 7.73 -2.38 8.30
CA GLU A 150 6.95 -1.68 7.27
C GLU A 150 6.41 -2.67 6.24
N ASP A 151 7.27 -3.53 5.68
CA ASP A 151 6.90 -4.57 4.73
C ASP A 151 5.87 -5.55 5.34
N ASN A 152 6.04 -5.90 6.62
CA ASN A 152 5.12 -6.77 7.34
C ASN A 152 3.73 -6.16 7.51
N PHE A 153 3.65 -4.91 7.96
CA PHE A 153 2.38 -4.20 8.13
C PHE A 153 1.67 -3.95 6.80
N ARG A 154 2.39 -3.50 5.78
CA ARG A 154 1.83 -3.30 4.43
C ARG A 154 1.30 -4.61 3.85
N THR A 155 2.06 -5.68 3.95
CA THR A 155 1.63 -7.01 3.46
C THR A 155 0.42 -7.52 4.24
N GLY A 156 0.42 -7.40 5.56
CA GLY A 156 -0.70 -7.83 6.41
C GLY A 156 -1.99 -7.07 6.12
N CYS A 157 -1.92 -5.74 5.99
CA CYS A 157 -3.07 -4.91 5.64
C CYS A 157 -3.58 -5.23 4.21
N ALA A 158 -2.68 -5.40 3.23
CA ALA A 158 -3.05 -5.79 1.88
C ALA A 158 -3.77 -7.17 1.84
N ILE A 159 -3.31 -8.13 2.63
CA ILE A 159 -3.97 -9.44 2.79
C ILE A 159 -5.37 -9.27 3.37
N ILE A 160 -5.51 -8.54 4.47
CA ILE A 160 -6.80 -8.29 5.12
C ILE A 160 -7.77 -7.62 4.13
N ARG A 161 -7.35 -6.56 3.43
CA ARG A 161 -8.16 -5.89 2.42
C ARG A 161 -8.63 -6.84 1.34
N LYS A 162 -7.70 -7.59 0.74
CA LYS A 162 -8.00 -8.58 -0.30
C LYS A 162 -8.98 -9.65 0.16
N LEU A 163 -8.88 -10.09 1.41
CA LEU A 163 -9.81 -11.07 1.98
C LEU A 163 -11.19 -10.47 2.28
N MET A 164 -11.24 -9.22 2.76
CA MET A 164 -12.50 -8.50 2.95
C MET A 164 -13.26 -8.31 1.63
N ASP A 165 -12.55 -7.91 0.57
CA ASP A 165 -13.14 -7.75 -0.77
C ASP A 165 -13.65 -9.08 -1.33
N ARG A 166 -12.93 -10.17 -1.06
CA ARG A 166 -13.30 -11.52 -1.55
C ARG A 166 -14.50 -12.09 -0.83
N HIS A 167 -14.61 -11.88 0.48
CA HIS A 167 -15.58 -12.59 1.33
C HIS A 167 -16.74 -11.72 1.82
N GLY A 168 -16.64 -10.40 1.70
CA GLY A 168 -17.71 -9.45 1.98
C GLY A 168 -18.00 -9.21 3.48
N SER A 169 -17.30 -9.89 4.40
CA SER A 169 -17.39 -9.62 5.83
C SER A 169 -16.02 -9.69 6.50
N VAL A 170 -15.85 -8.92 7.57
CA VAL A 170 -14.62 -8.89 8.36
C VAL A 170 -14.37 -10.26 9.03
N GLU A 171 -15.40 -10.89 9.58
CA GLU A 171 -15.32 -12.18 10.26
C GLU A 171 -14.87 -13.30 9.30
N ASP A 172 -15.42 -13.34 8.08
CA ASP A 172 -15.02 -14.30 7.07
C ASP A 172 -13.59 -14.05 6.59
N ALA A 173 -13.20 -12.78 6.41
CA ALA A 173 -11.85 -12.39 6.06
C ALA A 173 -10.84 -12.82 7.13
N LEU A 174 -11.11 -12.54 8.41
CA LEU A 174 -10.27 -12.95 9.52
C LEU A 174 -10.15 -14.48 9.63
N THR A 175 -11.26 -15.19 9.41
CA THR A 175 -11.23 -16.65 9.42
C THR A 175 -10.39 -17.18 8.25
N ALA A 176 -10.49 -16.56 7.08
CA ALA A 176 -9.68 -16.91 5.89
C ALA A 176 -8.21 -16.54 6.09
N TYR A 177 -7.92 -15.43 6.77
CA TYR A 177 -6.55 -15.02 7.15
C TYR A 177 -5.86 -16.13 7.95
N ASN A 178 -6.53 -16.64 8.99
CA ASN A 178 -5.96 -17.65 9.88
C ASN A 178 -5.87 -19.06 9.27
N ARG A 179 -6.84 -19.47 8.46
CA ARG A 179 -6.93 -20.89 8.00
C ARG A 179 -7.23 -21.08 6.51
N GLY A 180 -7.13 -20.03 5.71
CA GLY A 180 -7.26 -20.09 4.25
C GLY A 180 -8.67 -20.23 3.70
N LYS A 181 -9.72 -20.25 4.54
CA LYS A 181 -11.12 -20.37 4.11
C LYS A 181 -12.06 -19.57 5.01
N PRO A 182 -13.14 -18.97 4.47
CA PRO A 182 -14.09 -18.18 5.24
C PRO A 182 -14.92 -19.04 6.21
N GLY A 183 -15.73 -18.38 7.03
CA GLY A 183 -16.65 -18.96 7.99
C GLY A 183 -16.42 -18.45 9.41
N GLN A 184 -17.11 -19.03 10.39
CA GLN A 184 -16.96 -18.65 11.79
C GLN A 184 -15.81 -19.42 12.46
N SER A 185 -14.97 -18.71 13.21
CA SER A 185 -13.87 -19.31 13.97
C SER A 185 -13.72 -18.67 15.36
N LYS A 186 -13.01 -19.37 16.26
CA LYS A 186 -12.61 -18.75 17.53
C LYS A 186 -11.69 -17.55 17.26
N TYR A 187 -10.77 -17.69 16.30
CA TYR A 187 -9.84 -16.63 15.90
C TYR A 187 -10.56 -15.34 15.51
N SER A 188 -11.52 -15.41 14.58
CA SER A 188 -12.24 -14.21 14.15
C SER A 188 -13.02 -13.54 15.30
N ARG A 189 -13.64 -14.33 16.19
CA ARG A 189 -14.32 -13.76 17.38
C ARG A 189 -13.35 -13.07 18.32
N ASP A 190 -12.21 -13.71 18.62
CA ASP A 190 -11.19 -13.14 19.51
C ASP A 190 -10.63 -11.82 18.96
N VAL A 191 -10.37 -11.76 17.63
CA VAL A 191 -9.90 -10.53 16.97
C VAL A 191 -10.97 -9.44 17.00
N MET A 192 -12.23 -9.77 16.72
CA MET A 192 -13.33 -8.79 16.79
C MET A 192 -13.53 -8.23 18.21
N GLU A 193 -13.38 -9.05 19.23
CA GLU A 193 -13.43 -8.60 20.64
C GLU A 193 -12.31 -7.59 20.93
N ARG A 194 -11.08 -7.86 20.49
CA ARG A 194 -9.94 -6.94 20.62
C ARG A 194 -10.15 -5.66 19.83
N MET A 195 -10.64 -5.74 18.61
CA MET A 195 -10.97 -4.58 17.79
C MET A 195 -11.92 -3.63 18.52
N HIS A 196 -12.98 -4.16 19.16
CA HIS A 196 -13.89 -3.34 19.96
C HIS A 196 -13.20 -2.63 21.13
N LYS A 197 -12.23 -3.28 21.78
CA LYS A 197 -11.42 -2.66 22.84
C LYS A 197 -10.63 -1.46 22.35
N TYR A 198 -10.09 -1.52 21.10
CA TYR A 198 -9.33 -0.43 20.51
C TYR A 198 -10.18 0.70 19.95
N GLY A 199 -11.45 0.47 19.66
CA GLY A 199 -12.41 1.45 19.14
C GLY A 199 -13.11 2.29 20.23
N GLN A 200 -12.75 2.10 21.50
CA GLN A 200 -13.29 2.87 22.64
C GLN A 200 -12.31 4.00 22.99
#